data_8567e5041f2d2d4b021f1624b00e92f7
#
_entry.id   8567e5041f2d2d4b021f1624b00e92f7
#
_cell.length_a   1.000
_cell.length_b   1.000
_cell.length_c   1.000
_cell.angle_alpha   90.00
_cell.angle_beta   90.00
_cell.angle_gamma   90.00
#
_symmetry.space_group_name_H-M   'P 1'
#
loop_
_entity.id
_entity.type
_entity.pdbx_description
1 polymer ?
#
loop_
_entity_poly.entity_id
_entity_poly.type
_entity_poly.pdbx_seq_one_letter_code
_entity_poly.pdbx_strand_id
1 'polypeptide(L)'
;MLPLYLINNMKSYKFIFLLCTILFVHSLSKAEDIIEQDLFETENIIKSQIQAFIDKDAEKAFSYAAPMIKLRFDNPIAFMNMVENYYEPVYNPKQYYFLDAKHFEGSIYHQLQIISQSNLSYLATYSLVKDNNEWKISGCSVYPMRQESI
;
A
#
# COMPACT_ATOMS: atom_id res chain seq x y z
N MET A 1 17.20 42.79 43.03
CA MET A 1 18.02 41.59 43.20
C MET A 1 17.05 40.37 43.12
N LEU A 2 17.02 39.69 42.00
CA LEU A 2 16.14 38.48 41.84
C LEU A 2 16.74 37.35 42.68
N PRO A 3 15.92 36.59 43.45
CA PRO A 3 16.43 35.52 44.28
C PRO A 3 17.05 34.38 43.45
N LEU A 4 18.21 33.89 43.88
CA LEU A 4 18.99 32.82 43.26
C LEU A 4 18.16 31.53 42.97
N TYR A 5 17.07 31.32 43.70
CA TYR A 5 16.11 30.21 43.52
C TYR A 5 15.40 30.22 42.14
N LEU A 6 15.09 31.40 41.61
CA LEU A 6 14.43 31.53 40.30
C LEU A 6 15.38 31.24 39.14
N ILE A 7 16.67 31.49 39.29
CA ILE A 7 17.68 31.27 38.24
C ILE A 7 17.99 29.77 38.08
N ASN A 8 17.96 29.00 39.16
CA ASN A 8 18.17 27.55 39.11
C ASN A 8 16.99 26.80 38.46
N ASN A 9 15.76 27.26 38.71
CA ASN A 9 14.58 26.68 38.07
C ASN A 9 14.54 26.92 36.55
N MET A 10 14.94 28.12 36.09
CA MET A 10 14.98 28.44 34.65
C MET A 10 15.94 27.55 33.85
N LYS A 11 17.05 27.09 34.43
CA LYS A 11 17.97 26.15 33.78
C LYS A 11 17.34 24.76 33.64
N SER A 12 16.57 24.31 34.64
CA SER A 12 15.89 23.05 34.64
C SER A 12 14.80 22.95 33.57
N TYR A 13 13.97 23.99 33.38
CA TYR A 13 12.94 24.05 32.34
C TYR A 13 13.52 24.03 30.93
N LYS A 14 14.63 24.72 30.69
CA LYS A 14 15.31 24.69 29.39
C LYS A 14 15.83 23.31 29.03
N PHE A 15 16.32 22.55 30.02
CA PHE A 15 16.83 21.21 29.84
C PHE A 15 15.70 20.20 29.56
N ILE A 16 14.59 20.32 30.31
CA ILE A 16 13.39 19.49 30.11
C ILE A 16 12.77 19.78 28.72
N PHE A 17 12.68 21.05 28.32
CA PHE A 17 12.13 21.43 27.02
C PHE A 17 13.00 20.90 25.86
N LEU A 18 14.32 20.96 25.98
CA LEU A 18 15.27 20.44 25.01
C LEU A 18 15.14 18.90 24.90
N LEU A 19 14.99 18.19 26.01
CA LEU A 19 14.83 16.75 26.04
C LEU A 19 13.51 16.32 25.38
N CYS A 20 12.41 17.02 25.66
CA CYS A 20 11.12 16.78 25.03
C CYS A 20 11.15 16.98 23.50
N THR A 21 11.85 18.01 23.01
CA THR A 21 11.97 18.26 21.57
C THR A 21 12.77 17.16 20.87
N ILE A 22 13.85 16.67 21.48
CA ILE A 22 14.66 15.58 20.92
C ILE A 22 13.83 14.28 20.84
N LEU A 23 13.08 13.93 21.87
CA LEU A 23 12.22 12.74 21.88
C LEU A 23 11.10 12.84 20.84
N PHE A 24 10.53 14.03 20.63
CA PHE A 24 9.46 14.24 19.64
C PHE A 24 9.97 14.08 18.21
N VAL A 25 11.16 14.61 17.89
CA VAL A 25 11.77 14.45 16.55
C VAL A 25 12.07 12.99 16.23
N HIS A 26 12.57 12.20 17.20
CA HIS A 26 12.82 10.77 16.98
C HIS A 26 11.55 9.95 16.75
N SER A 27 10.43 10.32 17.37
CA SER A 27 9.17 9.62 17.16
C SER A 27 8.55 9.88 15.79
N LEU A 28 8.72 11.08 15.24
CA LEU A 28 8.27 11.45 13.89
C LEU A 28 9.06 10.68 12.80
N SER A 29 10.40 10.65 12.93
CA SER A 29 11.27 9.92 12.00
C SER A 29 10.90 8.43 11.94
N LYS A 30 10.69 7.81 13.10
CA LYS A 30 10.31 6.38 13.15
C LYS A 30 8.94 6.09 12.52
N ALA A 31 7.98 7.01 12.62
CA ALA A 31 6.66 6.84 12.02
C ALA A 31 6.73 6.94 10.49
N GLU A 32 7.56 7.83 9.95
CA GLU A 32 7.79 7.99 8.51
C GLU A 32 8.48 6.75 7.92
N ASP A 33 9.51 6.23 8.60
CA ASP A 33 10.21 4.99 8.22
C ASP A 33 9.26 3.78 8.15
N ILE A 34 8.32 3.66 9.10
CA ILE A 34 7.33 2.57 9.12
C ILE A 34 6.37 2.68 7.94
N ILE A 35 5.90 3.89 7.61
CA ILE A 35 5.00 4.11 6.48
C ILE A 35 5.71 3.77 5.17
N GLU A 36 6.94 4.21 4.97
CA GLU A 36 7.72 3.92 3.76
C GLU A 36 7.95 2.42 3.60
N GLN A 37 8.28 1.71 4.68
CA GLN A 37 8.42 0.27 4.68
C GLN A 37 7.12 -0.45 4.30
N ASP A 38 5.99 -0.03 4.87
CA ASP A 38 4.67 -0.60 4.56
C ASP A 38 4.28 -0.36 3.08
N LEU A 39 4.59 0.82 2.51
CA LEU A 39 4.37 1.11 1.09
C LEU A 39 5.21 0.21 0.18
N PHE A 40 6.48 0.02 0.51
CA PHE A 40 7.38 -0.86 -0.26
C PHE A 40 6.92 -2.33 -0.19
N GLU A 41 6.52 -2.81 0.99
CA GLU A 41 6.02 -4.18 1.17
C GLU A 41 4.74 -4.41 0.36
N THR A 42 3.78 -3.50 0.44
CA THR A 42 2.50 -3.61 -0.28
C THR A 42 2.67 -3.51 -1.79
N GLU A 43 3.60 -2.70 -2.28
CA GLU A 43 3.96 -2.67 -3.70
C GLU A 43 4.49 -4.03 -4.17
N ASN A 44 5.38 -4.67 -3.39
CA ASN A 44 5.93 -5.98 -3.72
C ASN A 44 4.87 -7.10 -3.70
N ILE A 45 3.87 -7.00 -2.81
CA ILE A 45 2.74 -7.92 -2.77
C ILE A 45 1.91 -7.81 -4.08
N ILE A 46 1.62 -6.59 -4.53
CA ILE A 46 0.89 -6.37 -5.79
C ILE A 46 1.70 -6.92 -6.97
N LYS A 47 3.00 -6.61 -7.07
CA LYS A 47 3.88 -7.17 -8.12
C LYS A 47 3.85 -8.69 -8.13
N SER A 48 3.93 -9.30 -6.95
CA SER A 48 3.92 -10.75 -6.81
C SER A 48 2.60 -11.38 -7.21
N GLN A 49 1.46 -10.71 -6.91
CA GLN A 49 0.15 -11.19 -7.36
C GLN A 49 -0.01 -11.06 -8.89
N ILE A 50 0.38 -9.93 -9.48
CA ILE A 50 0.36 -9.74 -10.94
C ILE A 50 1.23 -10.79 -11.62
N GLN A 51 2.42 -11.06 -11.09
CA GLN A 51 3.28 -12.11 -11.63
C GLN A 51 2.63 -13.50 -11.54
N ALA A 52 1.96 -13.80 -10.41
CA ALA A 52 1.22 -15.06 -10.27
C ALA A 52 0.06 -15.20 -11.26
N PHE A 53 -0.61 -14.09 -11.64
CA PHE A 53 -1.59 -14.11 -12.73
C PHE A 53 -0.95 -14.43 -14.08
N ILE A 54 0.18 -13.78 -14.40
CA ILE A 54 0.94 -14.03 -15.64
C ILE A 54 1.40 -15.49 -15.71
N ASP A 55 1.88 -16.04 -14.60
CA ASP A 55 2.35 -17.42 -14.47
C ASP A 55 1.18 -18.45 -14.42
N LYS A 56 -0.07 -17.98 -14.33
CA LYS A 56 -1.29 -18.79 -14.14
C LYS A 56 -1.26 -19.64 -12.86
N ASP A 57 -0.55 -19.15 -11.83
CA ASP A 57 -0.46 -19.77 -10.52
C ASP A 57 -1.61 -19.28 -9.61
N ALA A 58 -2.73 -19.98 -9.69
CA ALA A 58 -3.95 -19.63 -8.97
C ALA A 58 -3.76 -19.66 -7.45
N GLU A 59 -3.04 -20.66 -6.93
CA GLU A 59 -2.76 -20.81 -5.50
C GLU A 59 -1.97 -19.61 -4.97
N LYS A 60 -0.91 -19.26 -5.66
CA LYS A 60 -0.05 -18.13 -5.30
C LYS A 60 -0.80 -16.80 -5.41
N ALA A 61 -1.53 -16.56 -6.51
CA ALA A 61 -2.32 -15.36 -6.68
C ALA A 61 -3.37 -15.18 -5.55
N PHE A 62 -4.05 -16.28 -5.20
CA PHE A 62 -5.05 -16.29 -4.15
C PHE A 62 -4.46 -16.14 -2.74
N SER A 63 -3.21 -16.56 -2.51
CA SER A 63 -2.54 -16.42 -1.23
C SER A 63 -2.38 -14.97 -0.77
N TYR A 64 -2.27 -14.04 -1.71
CA TYR A 64 -2.16 -12.60 -1.46
C TYR A 64 -3.50 -11.93 -1.14
N ALA A 65 -4.63 -12.59 -1.39
CA ALA A 65 -5.96 -12.05 -1.13
C ALA A 65 -6.29 -12.04 0.37
N ALA A 66 -6.95 -10.98 0.82
CA ALA A 66 -7.46 -10.86 2.19
C ALA A 66 -8.58 -11.88 2.46
N PRO A 67 -8.81 -12.26 3.74
CA PRO A 67 -9.82 -13.25 4.11
C PRO A 67 -11.20 -12.96 3.52
N MET A 68 -11.62 -11.68 3.51
CA MET A 68 -12.93 -11.29 2.97
C MET A 68 -13.07 -11.53 1.46
N ILE A 69 -11.97 -11.52 0.70
CA ILE A 69 -11.98 -11.96 -0.71
C ILE A 69 -12.07 -13.48 -0.76
N LYS A 70 -11.24 -14.17 0.03
CA LYS A 70 -11.21 -15.64 0.07
C LYS A 70 -12.56 -16.26 0.40
N LEU A 71 -13.35 -15.62 1.25
CA LEU A 71 -14.71 -16.06 1.58
C LEU A 71 -15.71 -15.99 0.42
N ARG A 72 -15.40 -15.31 -0.68
CA ARG A 72 -16.29 -15.17 -1.86
C ARG A 72 -16.03 -16.22 -2.92
N PHE A 73 -14.97 -17.00 -2.77
CA PHE A 73 -14.58 -17.99 -3.77
C PHE A 73 -14.35 -19.34 -3.10
N ASP A 74 -14.87 -20.40 -3.72
CA ASP A 74 -14.75 -21.76 -3.19
C ASP A 74 -13.31 -22.28 -3.20
N ASN A 75 -12.49 -21.77 -4.15
CA ASN A 75 -11.11 -22.20 -4.34
C ASN A 75 -10.33 -21.18 -5.19
N PRO A 76 -8.98 -21.29 -5.23
CA PRO A 76 -8.10 -20.42 -6.02
C PRO A 76 -8.41 -20.38 -7.52
N ILE A 77 -8.88 -21.49 -8.10
CA ILE A 77 -9.22 -21.56 -9.53
C ILE A 77 -10.45 -20.71 -9.82
N ALA A 78 -11.48 -20.75 -8.97
CA ALA A 78 -12.65 -19.90 -9.10
C ALA A 78 -12.29 -18.39 -9.02
N PHE A 79 -11.40 -18.04 -8.12
CA PHE A 79 -10.83 -16.68 -8.04
C PHE A 79 -10.09 -16.30 -9.32
N MET A 80 -9.17 -17.13 -9.78
CA MET A 80 -8.38 -16.89 -11.00
C MET A 80 -9.28 -16.69 -12.23
N ASN A 81 -10.29 -17.56 -12.42
CA ASN A 81 -11.26 -17.45 -13.52
C ASN A 81 -12.04 -16.12 -13.46
N MET A 82 -12.39 -15.64 -12.26
CA MET A 82 -13.04 -14.34 -12.10
C MET A 82 -12.09 -13.21 -12.53
N VAL A 83 -10.83 -13.24 -12.12
CA VAL A 83 -9.85 -12.22 -12.52
C VAL A 83 -9.61 -12.23 -14.02
N GLU A 84 -9.45 -13.41 -14.64
CA GLU A 84 -9.28 -13.56 -16.08
C GLU A 84 -10.45 -12.98 -16.88
N ASN A 85 -11.69 -13.22 -16.44
CA ASN A 85 -12.87 -12.79 -17.19
C ASN A 85 -13.26 -11.32 -16.98
N TYR A 86 -12.95 -10.72 -15.82
CA TYR A 86 -13.44 -9.39 -15.47
C TYR A 86 -12.34 -8.36 -15.20
N TYR A 87 -11.07 -8.79 -15.08
CA TYR A 87 -9.91 -7.94 -14.80
C TYR A 87 -8.77 -8.23 -15.78
N GLU A 88 -9.09 -8.50 -17.05
CA GLU A 88 -8.10 -8.86 -18.07
C GLU A 88 -6.86 -7.96 -18.10
N PRO A 89 -6.96 -6.62 -17.99
CA PRO A 89 -5.77 -5.77 -17.97
C PRO A 89 -4.81 -6.07 -16.81
N VAL A 90 -5.33 -6.52 -15.66
CA VAL A 90 -4.53 -6.92 -14.49
C VAL A 90 -4.03 -8.36 -14.61
N TYR A 91 -4.86 -9.23 -15.17
CA TYR A 91 -4.56 -10.65 -15.34
C TYR A 91 -3.41 -10.89 -16.31
N ASN A 92 -3.38 -10.15 -17.42
CA ASN A 92 -2.37 -10.30 -18.45
C ASN A 92 -1.91 -8.91 -18.98
N PRO A 93 -1.24 -8.10 -18.14
CA PRO A 93 -0.76 -6.79 -18.55
C PRO A 93 0.39 -6.93 -19.57
N LYS A 94 0.42 -6.05 -20.56
CA LYS A 94 1.62 -5.86 -21.40
C LYS A 94 2.71 -5.13 -20.63
N GLN A 95 2.31 -4.09 -19.87
CA GLN A 95 3.17 -3.30 -18.99
C GLN A 95 2.33 -2.71 -17.86
N TYR A 96 2.96 -2.39 -16.74
CA TYR A 96 2.31 -1.61 -15.67
C TYR A 96 3.34 -0.73 -14.94
N TYR A 97 2.85 0.39 -14.39
CA TYR A 97 3.64 1.38 -13.69
C TYR A 97 2.90 1.81 -12.43
N PHE A 98 3.59 1.83 -11.30
CA PHE A 98 3.07 2.42 -10.08
C PHE A 98 3.08 3.94 -10.21
N LEU A 99 1.97 4.59 -9.89
CA LEU A 99 1.79 6.04 -10.02
C LEU A 99 1.82 6.73 -8.66
N ASP A 100 0.95 6.32 -7.74
CA ASP A 100 0.77 6.94 -6.42
C ASP A 100 0.40 5.87 -5.39
N ALA A 101 0.73 6.15 -4.13
CA ALA A 101 0.35 5.32 -3.01
C ALA A 101 -0.07 6.18 -1.81
N LYS A 102 -1.10 5.74 -1.09
CA LYS A 102 -1.64 6.44 0.08
C LYS A 102 -1.94 5.48 1.20
N HIS A 103 -1.51 5.87 2.40
CA HIS A 103 -1.99 5.24 3.64
C HIS A 103 -3.21 6.03 4.13
N PHE A 104 -4.34 5.35 4.31
CA PHE A 104 -5.58 5.95 4.78
C PHE A 104 -6.38 4.95 5.61
N GLU A 105 -6.74 5.33 6.84
CA GLU A 105 -7.56 4.53 7.77
C GLU A 105 -7.09 3.07 7.95
N GLY A 106 -5.78 2.87 8.10
CA GLY A 106 -5.19 1.53 8.31
C GLY A 106 -5.10 0.68 7.03
N SER A 107 -5.48 1.23 5.89
CA SER A 107 -5.36 0.62 4.57
C SER A 107 -4.32 1.34 3.72
N ILE A 108 -3.70 0.63 2.80
CA ILE A 108 -2.83 1.20 1.78
C ILE A 108 -3.50 1.06 0.42
N TYR A 109 -3.48 2.14 -0.34
CA TYR A 109 -4.00 2.21 -1.69
C TYR A 109 -2.85 2.49 -2.66
N HIS A 110 -2.71 1.66 -3.70
CA HIS A 110 -1.78 1.90 -4.79
C HIS A 110 -2.55 2.14 -6.08
N GLN A 111 -2.17 3.17 -6.81
CA GLN A 111 -2.63 3.43 -8.17
C GLN A 111 -1.59 2.95 -9.17
N LEU A 112 -2.02 2.20 -10.17
CA LEU A 112 -1.18 1.71 -11.24
C LEU A 112 -1.78 2.12 -12.58
N GLN A 113 -0.93 2.59 -13.50
CA GLN A 113 -1.26 2.56 -14.91
C GLN A 113 -0.96 1.19 -15.47
N ILE A 114 -1.93 0.58 -16.14
CA ILE A 114 -1.78 -0.73 -16.79
C ILE A 114 -1.99 -0.53 -18.28
N ILE A 115 -1.07 -1.07 -19.08
CA ILE A 115 -1.19 -1.16 -20.53
C ILE A 115 -1.59 -2.60 -20.87
N SER A 116 -2.75 -2.77 -21.48
CA SER A 116 -3.24 -4.08 -21.91
C SER A 116 -2.50 -4.60 -23.13
N GLN A 117 -2.71 -5.87 -23.49
CA GLN A 117 -2.18 -6.47 -24.72
C GLN A 117 -2.64 -5.72 -25.99
N SER A 118 -3.81 -5.09 -25.95
CA SER A 118 -4.35 -4.25 -27.03
C SER A 118 -3.84 -2.81 -27.04
N ASN A 119 -2.84 -2.47 -26.22
CA ASN A 119 -2.26 -1.13 -26.04
C ASN A 119 -3.24 -0.07 -25.47
N LEU A 120 -4.30 -0.49 -24.82
CA LEU A 120 -5.19 0.42 -24.11
C LEU A 120 -4.67 0.67 -22.68
N SER A 121 -4.84 1.91 -22.22
CA SER A 121 -4.44 2.32 -20.86
C SER A 121 -5.60 2.19 -19.88
N TYR A 122 -5.30 1.67 -18.70
CA TYR A 122 -6.22 1.53 -17.58
C TYR A 122 -5.61 2.07 -16.30
N LEU A 123 -6.45 2.65 -15.44
CA LEU A 123 -6.10 2.95 -14.06
C LEU A 123 -6.60 1.81 -13.18
N ALA A 124 -5.68 1.11 -12.54
CA ALA A 124 -6.00 0.14 -11.50
C ALA A 124 -5.74 0.77 -10.12
N THR A 125 -6.68 0.56 -9.20
CA THR A 125 -6.50 0.96 -7.79
C THR A 125 -6.61 -0.29 -6.93
N TYR A 126 -5.50 -0.68 -6.33
CA TYR A 126 -5.41 -1.74 -5.35
C TYR A 126 -5.62 -1.19 -3.95
N SER A 127 -6.31 -1.94 -3.10
CA SER A 127 -6.40 -1.69 -1.67
C SER A 127 -5.83 -2.88 -0.90
N LEU A 128 -5.05 -2.60 0.14
CA LEU A 128 -4.47 -3.61 1.03
C LEU A 128 -4.79 -3.28 2.48
N VAL A 129 -4.96 -4.33 3.28
CA VAL A 129 -5.22 -4.27 4.72
C VAL A 129 -4.27 -5.22 5.45
N LYS A 130 -3.97 -4.94 6.71
CA LYS A 130 -3.25 -5.90 7.56
C LYS A 130 -4.21 -6.96 8.10
N ASP A 131 -3.85 -8.21 7.90
CA ASP A 131 -4.47 -9.39 8.48
C ASP A 131 -3.40 -10.17 9.25
N ASN A 132 -3.59 -10.35 10.57
CA ASN A 132 -2.59 -10.98 11.45
C ASN A 132 -1.16 -10.42 11.23
N ASN A 133 -1.05 -9.10 11.13
CA ASN A 133 0.22 -8.37 10.91
C ASN A 133 0.87 -8.58 9.53
N GLU A 134 0.18 -9.21 8.56
CA GLU A 134 0.60 -9.35 7.18
C GLU A 134 -0.28 -8.50 6.25
N TRP A 135 0.31 -7.84 5.28
CA TRP A 135 -0.45 -7.12 4.26
C TRP A 135 -1.12 -8.09 3.28
N LYS A 136 -2.42 -7.88 3.03
CA LYS A 136 -3.22 -8.68 2.10
C LYS A 136 -4.04 -7.76 1.20
N ILE A 137 -4.23 -8.14 -0.06
CA ILE A 137 -5.04 -7.41 -1.03
C ILE A 137 -6.51 -7.57 -0.68
N SER A 138 -7.17 -6.47 -0.36
CA SER A 138 -8.60 -6.41 -0.01
C SER A 138 -9.50 -6.02 -1.17
N GLY A 139 -8.92 -5.50 -2.26
CA GLY A 139 -9.67 -5.13 -3.46
C GLY A 139 -8.79 -4.64 -4.59
N CYS A 140 -9.39 -4.64 -5.79
CA CYS A 140 -8.86 -4.00 -6.97
C CYS A 140 -10.02 -3.44 -7.80
N SER A 141 -9.89 -2.23 -8.30
CA SER A 141 -10.80 -1.64 -9.29
C SER A 141 -10.00 -1.25 -10.53
N VAL A 142 -10.60 -1.41 -11.72
CA VAL A 142 -9.92 -1.14 -12.99
C VAL A 142 -10.85 -0.29 -13.87
N TYR A 143 -10.38 0.85 -14.34
CA TYR A 143 -11.12 1.76 -15.20
C TYR A 143 -10.29 2.14 -16.43
N PRO A 144 -10.90 2.22 -17.62
CA PRO A 144 -10.22 2.74 -18.80
C PRO A 144 -9.74 4.18 -18.58
N MET A 145 -8.50 4.45 -18.93
CA MET A 145 -8.01 5.83 -19.01
C MET A 145 -8.39 6.42 -20.34
N ARG A 146 -8.90 7.67 -20.31
CA ARG A 146 -9.23 8.38 -21.56
C ARG A 146 -7.94 8.64 -22.34
N GLN A 147 -7.85 8.16 -23.55
CA GLN A 147 -6.78 8.59 -24.47
C GLN A 147 -7.13 10.01 -24.93
N GLU A 148 -6.33 10.98 -24.53
CA GLU A 148 -6.39 12.29 -25.17
C GLU A 148 -5.86 12.11 -26.59
N SER A 149 -6.77 12.25 -27.58
CA SER A 149 -6.38 12.35 -28.98
C SER A 149 -5.62 13.66 -29.18
N ILE A 150 -4.35 13.55 -29.51
CA ILE A 150 -3.50 14.66 -29.96
C ILE A 150 -3.97 15.09 -31.35
#